data_052c89b24026c0de7cac93226bdde597
#
_entry.id   052c89b24026c0de7cac93226bdde597
#
_cell.length_a   1.000
_cell.length_b   1.000
_cell.length_c   1.000
_cell.angle_alpha   90.00
_cell.angle_beta   90.00
_cell.angle_gamma   90.00
#
_symmetry.space_group_name_H-M   'P 1'
#
loop_
_entity.id
_entity.type
_entity.pdbx_description
1 polymer ?
#
loop_
_entity_poly.entity_id
_entity_poly.type
_entity_poly.pdbx_seq_one_letter_code
_entity_poly.pdbx_strand_id
1 'polypeptide(L)'
;MRVLLIEDDRMVGAAVEQALKDAAYAVDWVTDGEMAVQAAKAETYEVALLDLGLPTIDGRDVLRRLRAIGGKLPVIIVTARDGINDRIDGLDLGADDYLVKPFEIRELLARMRAVLRRQGSGSSSVLSNGKVSLDPATREATFFGEASILTAREFAVLQALLARPGAILSRSDLERHIYGWNEEVESNAVEFLIHTIRKKLGALAIRNVRGVGWMVDRP
;
A
#
# COMPACT_ATOMS: atom_id res chain seq x y z
N MET A 1 3.06 -0.29 2.87
CA MET A 1 1.73 -0.64 2.30
C MET A 1 1.93 -1.41 1.01
N ARG A 2 1.27 -2.57 0.87
CA ARG A 2 1.41 -3.46 -0.27
C ARG A 2 0.22 -3.36 -1.21
N VAL A 3 0.47 -3.18 -2.49
CA VAL A 3 -0.53 -2.97 -3.55
C VAL A 3 -0.48 -4.15 -4.52
N LEU A 4 -1.64 -4.69 -4.86
CA LEU A 4 -1.78 -5.65 -5.96
C LEU A 4 -2.17 -4.88 -7.23
N LEU A 5 -1.28 -4.81 -8.21
CA LEU A 5 -1.53 -4.22 -9.52
C LEU A 5 -1.90 -5.33 -10.50
N ILE A 6 -3.09 -5.23 -11.10
CA ILE A 6 -3.65 -6.22 -12.03
C ILE A 6 -3.85 -5.51 -13.38
N GLU A 7 -2.87 -5.62 -14.27
CA GLU A 7 -2.78 -4.86 -15.53
C GLU A 7 -2.02 -5.68 -16.55
N ASP A 8 -2.60 -5.95 -17.70
CA ASP A 8 -1.96 -6.74 -18.77
C ASP A 8 -1.15 -5.87 -19.75
N ASP A 9 -1.51 -4.60 -19.89
CA ASP A 9 -0.71 -3.66 -20.68
C ASP A 9 0.62 -3.36 -19.98
N ARG A 10 1.70 -3.82 -20.60
CA ARG A 10 3.06 -3.67 -20.04
C ARG A 10 3.51 -2.23 -19.90
N MET A 11 3.08 -1.33 -20.79
CA MET A 11 3.48 0.09 -20.72
C MET A 11 2.75 0.79 -19.57
N VAL A 12 1.44 0.57 -19.46
CA VAL A 12 0.63 1.13 -18.38
C VAL A 12 1.06 0.54 -17.05
N GLY A 13 1.20 -0.78 -16.97
CA GLY A 13 1.61 -1.49 -15.75
C GLY A 13 2.96 -1.01 -15.23
N ALA A 14 3.98 -0.91 -16.10
CA ALA A 14 5.31 -0.43 -15.70
C ALA A 14 5.28 1.02 -15.21
N ALA A 15 4.52 1.90 -15.87
CA ALA A 15 4.40 3.30 -15.46
C ALA A 15 3.70 3.43 -14.10
N VAL A 16 2.63 2.66 -13.88
CA VAL A 16 1.89 2.64 -12.61
C VAL A 16 2.75 2.02 -11.51
N GLU A 17 3.40 0.90 -11.76
CA GLU A 17 4.31 0.25 -10.81
C GLU A 17 5.40 1.21 -10.32
N GLN A 18 6.10 1.88 -11.27
CA GLN A 18 7.14 2.83 -10.92
C GLN A 18 6.61 3.99 -10.07
N ALA A 19 5.47 4.56 -10.46
CA ALA A 19 4.86 5.65 -9.72
C ALA A 19 4.42 5.24 -8.29
N LEU A 20 3.94 4.02 -8.13
CA LEU A 20 3.60 3.47 -6.81
C LEU A 20 4.85 3.24 -5.95
N LYS A 21 5.93 2.72 -6.52
CA LYS A 21 7.23 2.57 -5.83
C LYS A 21 7.79 3.92 -5.39
N ASP A 22 7.72 4.93 -6.24
CA ASP A 22 8.12 6.31 -5.91
C ASP A 22 7.26 6.91 -4.78
N ALA A 23 6.01 6.46 -4.68
CA ALA A 23 5.09 6.81 -3.61
C ALA A 23 5.22 5.94 -2.34
N ALA A 24 6.24 5.07 -2.27
CA ALA A 24 6.54 4.18 -1.13
C ALA A 24 5.58 3.00 -0.95
N TYR A 25 4.91 2.56 -1.99
CA TYR A 25 4.15 1.32 -1.97
C TYR A 25 5.04 0.14 -2.38
N ALA A 26 4.91 -1.00 -1.71
CA ALA A 26 5.37 -2.28 -2.22
C ALA A 26 4.35 -2.76 -3.26
N VAL A 27 4.79 -3.14 -4.45
CA VAL A 27 3.90 -3.46 -5.56
C VAL A 27 4.14 -4.89 -6.03
N ASP A 28 3.07 -5.67 -6.06
CA ASP A 28 3.06 -6.94 -6.76
C ASP A 28 2.22 -6.77 -8.02
N TRP A 29 2.86 -6.88 -9.16
CA TRP A 29 2.21 -6.71 -10.44
C TRP A 29 1.96 -8.06 -11.11
N VAL A 30 0.72 -8.31 -11.49
CA VAL A 30 0.26 -9.47 -12.25
C VAL A 30 -0.48 -9.03 -13.50
N THR A 31 -0.35 -9.79 -14.56
CA THR A 31 -0.93 -9.51 -15.89
C THR A 31 -2.13 -10.39 -16.22
N ASP A 32 -2.56 -11.22 -15.26
CA ASP A 32 -3.59 -12.23 -15.44
C ASP A 32 -4.53 -12.29 -14.23
N GLY A 33 -5.82 -12.43 -14.49
CA GLY A 33 -6.82 -12.44 -13.44
C GLY A 33 -6.80 -13.67 -12.53
N GLU A 34 -6.39 -14.83 -13.02
CA GLU A 34 -6.22 -16.03 -12.17
C GLU A 34 -5.06 -15.83 -11.21
N MET A 35 -3.94 -15.28 -11.70
CA MET A 35 -2.79 -14.92 -10.84
C MET A 35 -3.20 -13.91 -9.78
N ALA A 36 -4.04 -12.92 -10.12
CA ALA A 36 -4.54 -11.93 -9.17
C ALA A 36 -5.31 -12.57 -8.01
N VAL A 37 -6.21 -13.51 -8.33
CA VAL A 37 -6.98 -14.24 -7.31
C VAL A 37 -6.07 -15.10 -6.42
N GLN A 38 -5.06 -15.75 -7.01
CA GLN A 38 -4.08 -16.54 -6.23
C GLN A 38 -3.23 -15.64 -5.32
N ALA A 39 -2.73 -14.53 -5.84
CA ALA A 39 -1.98 -13.56 -5.06
C ALA A 39 -2.78 -13.04 -3.86
N ALA A 40 -4.05 -12.67 -4.07
CA ALA A 40 -4.92 -12.19 -2.99
C ALA A 40 -5.26 -13.26 -1.92
N LYS A 41 -5.12 -14.55 -2.25
CA LYS A 41 -5.25 -15.65 -1.27
C LYS A 41 -3.96 -15.90 -0.50
N ALA A 42 -2.82 -15.72 -1.15
CA ALA A 42 -1.50 -16.04 -0.58
C ALA A 42 -0.97 -14.91 0.31
N GLU A 43 -1.28 -13.66 -0.04
CA GLU A 43 -0.72 -12.47 0.59
C GLU A 43 -1.80 -11.48 1.03
N THR A 44 -1.44 -10.60 1.96
CA THR A 44 -2.31 -9.51 2.40
C THR A 44 -1.94 -8.24 1.67
N TYR A 45 -2.92 -7.64 0.99
CA TYR A 45 -2.80 -6.35 0.32
C TYR A 45 -3.68 -5.31 1.00
N GLU A 46 -3.25 -4.06 1.00
CA GLU A 46 -4.02 -2.93 1.49
C GLU A 46 -4.96 -2.36 0.43
N VAL A 47 -4.62 -2.52 -0.86
CA VAL A 47 -5.47 -2.11 -1.99
C VAL A 47 -5.09 -2.90 -3.24
N ALA A 48 -6.07 -3.16 -4.09
CA ALA A 48 -5.86 -3.68 -5.44
C ALA A 48 -6.26 -2.63 -6.49
N LEU A 49 -5.45 -2.52 -7.53
CA LEU A 49 -5.76 -1.77 -8.76
C LEU A 49 -6.09 -2.80 -9.83
N LEU A 50 -7.29 -2.72 -10.42
CA LEU A 50 -7.82 -3.76 -11.30
C LEU A 50 -8.22 -3.19 -12.65
N ASP A 51 -7.56 -3.62 -13.72
CA ASP A 51 -8.13 -3.43 -15.06
C ASP A 51 -9.25 -4.45 -15.33
N LEU A 52 -10.29 -4.00 -16.01
CA LEU A 52 -11.38 -4.85 -16.48
C LEU A 52 -11.04 -5.56 -17.81
N GLY A 53 -10.09 -5.04 -18.58
CA GLY A 53 -9.72 -5.52 -19.91
C GLY A 53 -8.76 -6.70 -19.95
N LEU A 54 -8.71 -7.53 -18.92
CA LEU A 54 -7.75 -8.64 -18.82
C LEU A 54 -7.99 -9.74 -19.86
N PRO A 55 -6.92 -10.41 -20.36
CA PRO A 55 -7.00 -11.31 -21.51
C PRO A 55 -7.69 -12.64 -21.24
N THR A 56 -7.60 -13.20 -20.03
CA THR A 56 -8.07 -14.57 -19.72
C THR A 56 -9.45 -14.59 -19.08
N ILE A 57 -9.68 -13.75 -18.12
CA ILE A 57 -10.98 -13.57 -17.47
C ILE A 57 -11.29 -12.08 -17.33
N ASP A 58 -12.55 -11.71 -17.55
CA ASP A 58 -12.99 -10.32 -17.38
C ASP A 58 -12.70 -9.85 -15.95
N GLY A 59 -12.19 -8.63 -15.78
CA GLY A 59 -11.87 -8.07 -14.48
C GLY A 59 -13.08 -8.01 -13.54
N ARG A 60 -14.32 -7.94 -14.06
CA ARG A 60 -15.53 -8.07 -13.23
C ARG A 60 -15.63 -9.43 -12.55
N ASP A 61 -15.21 -10.51 -13.22
CA ASP A 61 -15.18 -11.84 -12.62
C ASP A 61 -14.05 -11.96 -11.59
N VAL A 62 -12.90 -11.31 -11.84
CA VAL A 62 -11.84 -11.17 -10.83
C VAL A 62 -12.40 -10.46 -9.60
N LEU A 63 -13.09 -9.33 -9.74
CA LEU A 63 -13.69 -8.59 -8.63
C LEU A 63 -14.68 -9.46 -7.84
N ARG A 64 -15.59 -10.17 -8.52
CA ARG A 64 -16.53 -11.11 -7.85
C ARG A 64 -15.79 -12.16 -7.03
N ARG A 65 -14.71 -12.75 -7.57
CA ARG A 65 -13.91 -13.75 -6.87
C ARG A 65 -13.15 -13.15 -5.68
N LEU A 66 -12.60 -11.95 -5.82
CA LEU A 66 -11.95 -11.23 -4.70
C LEU A 66 -12.95 -10.96 -3.56
N ARG A 67 -14.19 -10.61 -3.87
CA ARG A 67 -15.26 -10.44 -2.88
C ARG A 67 -15.69 -11.76 -2.25
N ALA A 68 -15.75 -12.85 -3.02
CA ALA A 68 -16.13 -14.18 -2.53
C ALA A 68 -15.09 -14.79 -1.57
N ILE A 69 -13.84 -14.42 -1.62
CA ILE A 69 -12.80 -14.84 -0.67
C ILE A 69 -13.07 -14.29 0.75
N GLY A 70 -14.07 -13.42 0.91
CA GLY A 70 -14.44 -12.82 2.20
C GLY A 70 -13.52 -11.68 2.63
N GLY A 71 -12.64 -11.24 1.75
CA GLY A 71 -11.69 -10.16 2.01
C GLY A 71 -12.33 -8.78 1.92
N LYS A 72 -11.95 -7.93 2.86
CA LYS A 72 -12.23 -6.49 2.81
C LYS A 72 -11.17 -5.73 1.99
N LEU A 73 -10.49 -6.43 1.06
CA LEU A 73 -9.47 -5.81 0.20
C LEU A 73 -10.12 -4.71 -0.63
N PRO A 74 -9.73 -3.44 -0.43
CA PRO A 74 -10.20 -2.35 -1.27
C PRO A 74 -9.77 -2.57 -2.72
N VAL A 75 -10.69 -2.36 -3.67
CA VAL A 75 -10.42 -2.48 -5.09
C VAL A 75 -10.78 -1.18 -5.80
N ILE A 76 -9.81 -0.61 -6.49
CA ILE A 76 -10.02 0.50 -7.41
C ILE A 76 -9.97 -0.06 -8.82
N ILE A 77 -11.05 0.08 -9.58
CA ILE A 77 -11.05 -0.26 -10.99
C ILE A 77 -10.31 0.83 -11.76
N VAL A 78 -9.39 0.42 -12.64
CA VAL A 78 -8.58 1.32 -13.49
C VAL A 78 -8.63 0.79 -14.92
N THR A 79 -9.50 1.35 -15.77
CA THR A 79 -9.81 0.75 -17.06
C THR A 79 -10.11 1.77 -18.17
N ALA A 80 -10.01 1.36 -19.43
CA ALA A 80 -10.43 2.16 -20.58
C ALA A 80 -11.95 2.21 -20.77
N ARG A 81 -12.74 1.38 -20.06
CA ARG A 81 -14.21 1.40 -20.15
C ARG A 81 -14.74 2.65 -19.45
N ASP A 82 -15.26 3.59 -20.21
CA ASP A 82 -15.72 4.91 -19.72
C ASP A 82 -17.24 5.04 -19.63
N GLY A 83 -17.98 4.03 -20.09
CA GLY A 83 -19.43 4.00 -20.08
C GLY A 83 -20.02 4.16 -18.68
N ILE A 84 -21.12 4.94 -18.58
CA ILE A 84 -21.79 5.16 -17.29
C ILE A 84 -22.26 3.83 -16.68
N ASN A 85 -22.76 2.90 -17.50
CA ASN A 85 -23.20 1.59 -17.05
C ASN A 85 -22.02 0.74 -16.54
N ASP A 86 -20.85 0.81 -17.21
CA ASP A 86 -19.65 0.10 -16.74
C ASP A 86 -19.21 0.57 -15.35
N ARG A 87 -19.32 1.87 -15.07
CA ARG A 87 -19.00 2.44 -13.75
C ARG A 87 -20.00 1.99 -12.69
N ILE A 88 -21.31 2.06 -13.02
CA ILE A 88 -22.36 1.61 -12.10
C ILE A 88 -22.18 0.14 -11.77
N ASP A 89 -22.05 -0.72 -12.80
CA ASP A 89 -21.85 -2.16 -12.62
C ASP A 89 -20.59 -2.46 -11.77
N GLY A 90 -19.48 -1.78 -12.03
CA GLY A 90 -18.24 -1.97 -11.27
C GLY A 90 -18.40 -1.62 -9.80
N LEU A 91 -19.05 -0.51 -9.48
CA LEU A 91 -19.30 -0.08 -8.10
C LEU A 91 -20.32 -0.99 -7.40
N ASP A 92 -21.39 -1.39 -8.08
CA ASP A 92 -22.41 -2.31 -7.55
C ASP A 92 -21.86 -3.71 -7.29
N LEU A 93 -20.84 -4.15 -8.07
CA LEU A 93 -20.09 -5.36 -7.82
C LEU A 93 -19.14 -5.25 -6.61
N GLY A 94 -19.06 -4.07 -6.00
CA GLY A 94 -18.32 -3.82 -4.77
C GLY A 94 -16.93 -3.24 -4.97
N ALA A 95 -16.62 -2.60 -6.10
CA ALA A 95 -15.44 -1.76 -6.20
C ALA A 95 -15.56 -0.54 -5.28
N ASP A 96 -14.43 -0.11 -4.69
CA ASP A 96 -14.38 1.02 -3.76
C ASP A 96 -14.21 2.36 -4.48
N ASP A 97 -13.70 2.34 -5.72
CA ASP A 97 -13.61 3.50 -6.61
C ASP A 97 -13.43 3.03 -8.07
N TYR A 98 -13.57 3.97 -9.01
CA TYR A 98 -13.47 3.73 -10.45
C TYR A 98 -12.71 4.87 -11.13
N LEU A 99 -11.65 4.55 -11.86
CA LEU A 99 -10.79 5.49 -12.58
C LEU A 99 -10.70 5.09 -14.05
N VAL A 100 -10.96 6.05 -14.95
CA VAL A 100 -10.94 5.81 -16.40
C VAL A 100 -9.57 6.18 -16.97
N LYS A 101 -9.03 5.34 -17.83
CA LYS A 101 -7.83 5.60 -18.67
C LYS A 101 -8.21 6.50 -19.85
N PRO A 102 -7.35 7.50 -20.22
CA PRO A 102 -6.11 7.89 -19.55
C PRO A 102 -6.36 8.73 -18.29
N PHE A 103 -5.46 8.60 -17.32
CA PHE A 103 -5.53 9.31 -16.04
C PHE A 103 -4.17 9.90 -15.64
N GLU A 104 -4.21 10.88 -14.77
CA GLU A 104 -3.01 11.42 -14.14
C GLU A 104 -2.61 10.57 -12.93
N ILE A 105 -1.32 10.26 -12.80
CA ILE A 105 -0.79 9.49 -11.63
C ILE A 105 -1.17 10.13 -10.30
N ARG A 106 -1.20 11.47 -10.24
CA ARG A 106 -1.60 12.19 -9.02
C ARG A 106 -3.05 11.91 -8.63
N GLU A 107 -3.93 11.71 -9.63
CA GLU A 107 -5.33 11.35 -9.39
C GLU A 107 -5.42 9.94 -8.81
N LEU A 108 -4.75 8.95 -9.43
CA LEU A 108 -4.70 7.58 -8.92
C LEU A 108 -4.25 7.55 -7.44
N LEU A 109 -3.12 8.20 -7.14
CA LEU A 109 -2.60 8.25 -5.77
C LEU A 109 -3.55 8.95 -4.78
N ALA A 110 -4.27 9.99 -5.22
CA ALA A 110 -5.26 10.67 -4.38
C ALA A 110 -6.46 9.76 -4.08
N ARG A 111 -6.96 9.03 -5.08
CA ARG A 111 -8.05 8.04 -4.92
C ARG A 111 -7.64 6.89 -4.01
N MET A 112 -6.44 6.35 -4.18
CA MET A 112 -5.88 5.32 -3.29
C MET A 112 -5.88 5.79 -1.83
N ARG A 113 -5.36 7.02 -1.56
CA ARG A 113 -5.40 7.59 -0.21
C ARG A 113 -6.82 7.74 0.33
N ALA A 114 -7.79 8.15 -0.50
CA ALA A 114 -9.19 8.28 -0.10
C ALA A 114 -9.83 6.95 0.26
N VAL A 115 -9.58 5.90 -0.54
CA VAL A 115 -10.09 4.55 -0.30
C VAL A 115 -9.48 3.96 0.97
N LEU A 116 -8.16 4.03 1.12
CA LEU A 116 -7.44 3.53 2.30
C LEU A 116 -7.88 4.23 3.60
N ARG A 117 -8.15 5.54 3.56
CA ARG A 117 -8.66 6.30 4.71
C ARG A 117 -10.05 5.82 5.16
N ARG A 118 -10.94 5.43 4.24
CA ARG A 118 -12.27 4.90 4.58
C ARG A 118 -12.22 3.57 5.31
N GLN A 119 -11.20 2.76 5.08
CA GLN A 119 -10.99 1.45 5.71
C GLN A 119 -10.38 1.56 7.12
N GLY A 120 -9.58 2.59 7.39
CA GLY A 120 -9.05 2.87 8.72
C GLY A 120 -10.07 3.61 9.56
N SER A 121 -10.45 3.06 10.70
CA SER A 121 -11.41 3.65 11.66
C SER A 121 -10.86 4.93 12.33
N GLY A 122 -10.56 5.97 11.55
CA GLY A 122 -10.05 7.21 12.12
C GLY A 122 -10.05 8.36 11.12
N SER A 123 -10.64 9.47 11.52
CA SER A 123 -10.76 10.72 10.76
C SER A 123 -9.44 11.49 10.57
N SER A 124 -8.30 10.95 11.01
CA SER A 124 -6.99 11.58 10.90
C SER A 124 -6.20 11.00 9.73
N SER A 125 -5.78 11.85 8.80
CA SER A 125 -4.81 11.48 7.76
C SER A 125 -3.42 11.17 8.36
N VAL A 126 -3.15 11.61 9.58
CA VAL A 126 -1.89 11.46 10.32
C VAL A 126 -1.93 10.21 11.18
N LEU A 127 -0.99 9.30 10.97
CA LEU A 127 -0.78 8.14 11.84
C LEU A 127 0.00 8.59 13.08
N SER A 128 -0.44 8.21 14.28
CA SER A 128 0.25 8.62 15.50
C SER A 128 0.08 7.62 16.65
N ASN A 129 1.12 7.55 17.49
CA ASN A 129 1.06 6.89 18.80
C ASN A 129 1.14 7.90 19.96
N GLY A 130 0.87 9.19 19.70
CA GLY A 130 0.97 10.25 20.69
C GLY A 130 2.36 10.87 20.84
N LYS A 131 3.43 10.16 20.49
CA LYS A 131 4.84 10.64 20.53
C LYS A 131 5.42 10.81 19.13
N VAL A 132 5.20 9.81 18.27
CA VAL A 132 5.58 9.83 16.86
C VAL A 132 4.31 10.07 16.07
N SER A 133 4.35 10.97 15.09
CA SER A 133 3.30 11.11 14.09
C SER A 133 3.89 11.06 12.68
N LEU A 134 3.08 10.65 11.71
CA LEU A 134 3.45 10.49 10.31
C LEU A 134 2.30 10.97 9.43
N ASP A 135 2.57 11.98 8.62
CA ASP A 135 1.64 12.48 7.61
C ASP A 135 1.88 11.77 6.26
N PRO A 136 0.93 10.96 5.79
CA PRO A 136 1.06 10.27 4.51
C PRO A 136 1.04 11.21 3.28
N ALA A 137 0.54 12.42 3.41
CA ALA A 137 0.47 13.38 2.30
C ALA A 137 1.82 14.06 2.03
N THR A 138 2.54 14.40 3.10
CA THR A 138 3.82 15.14 3.03
C THR A 138 5.03 14.24 3.24
N ARG A 139 4.86 13.02 3.75
CA ARG A 139 5.92 12.12 4.27
C ARG A 139 6.70 12.75 5.43
N GLU A 140 6.11 13.72 6.09
CA GLU A 140 6.67 14.32 7.27
C GLU A 140 6.37 13.45 8.50
N ALA A 141 7.40 13.14 9.25
CA ALA A 141 7.28 12.49 10.55
C ALA A 141 7.69 13.46 11.64
N THR A 142 6.98 13.46 12.76
CA THR A 142 7.34 14.25 13.94
C THR A 142 7.61 13.34 15.13
N PHE A 143 8.56 13.74 15.99
CA PHE A 143 8.82 13.11 17.26
C PHE A 143 9.06 14.21 18.30
N PHE A 144 8.22 14.26 19.34
CA PHE A 144 8.20 15.36 20.33
C PHE A 144 8.19 16.77 19.71
N GLY A 145 7.51 16.92 18.58
CA GLY A 145 7.35 18.22 17.88
C GLY A 145 8.46 18.57 16.88
N GLU A 146 9.54 17.81 16.83
CA GLU A 146 10.56 17.98 15.79
C GLU A 146 10.18 17.21 14.54
N ALA A 147 10.12 17.91 13.40
CA ALA A 147 9.69 17.37 12.12
C ALA A 147 10.88 16.99 11.23
N SER A 148 10.74 15.89 10.49
CA SER A 148 11.71 15.43 9.51
C SER A 148 11.00 14.80 8.30
N ILE A 149 11.48 15.10 7.11
CA ILE A 149 10.99 14.46 5.87
C ILE A 149 11.68 13.10 5.70
N LEU A 150 10.86 12.08 5.50
CA LEU A 150 11.32 10.71 5.27
C LEU A 150 11.46 10.41 3.78
N THR A 151 12.45 9.57 3.43
CA THR A 151 12.48 8.94 2.11
C THR A 151 11.32 7.96 1.97
N ALA A 152 11.03 7.52 0.75
CA ALA A 152 9.94 6.58 0.47
C ALA A 152 10.02 5.30 1.34
N ARG A 153 11.20 4.69 1.43
CA ARG A 153 11.39 3.46 2.21
C ARG A 153 11.37 3.68 3.72
N GLU A 154 11.94 4.77 4.21
CA GLU A 154 11.84 5.16 5.63
C GLU A 154 10.37 5.39 6.04
N PHE A 155 9.62 6.08 5.17
CA PHE A 155 8.18 6.28 5.36
C PHE A 155 7.42 4.95 5.44
N ALA A 156 7.67 4.01 4.52
CA ALA A 156 7.01 2.71 4.52
C ALA A 156 7.28 1.91 5.81
N VAL A 157 8.53 1.92 6.31
CA VAL A 157 8.89 1.30 7.60
C VAL A 157 8.10 1.93 8.75
N LEU A 158 8.17 3.26 8.88
CA LEU A 158 7.51 3.94 9.99
C LEU A 158 5.99 3.80 9.93
N GLN A 159 5.42 3.82 8.72
CA GLN A 159 4.00 3.60 8.49
C GLN A 159 3.57 2.20 8.94
N ALA A 160 4.32 1.15 8.59
CA ALA A 160 4.04 -0.23 9.01
C ALA A 160 4.03 -0.35 10.54
N LEU A 161 4.99 0.27 11.22
CA LEU A 161 5.07 0.27 12.68
C LEU A 161 3.92 1.07 13.34
N LEU A 162 3.55 2.22 12.77
CA LEU A 162 2.47 3.08 13.28
C LEU A 162 1.07 2.57 12.94
N ALA A 163 0.92 1.66 11.98
CA ALA A 163 -0.37 1.03 11.69
C ALA A 163 -0.89 0.20 12.88
N ARG A 164 0.00 -0.34 13.71
CA ARG A 164 -0.33 -1.12 14.91
C ARG A 164 0.63 -0.79 16.07
N PRO A 165 0.48 0.35 16.75
CA PRO A 165 1.37 0.72 17.85
C PRO A 165 1.37 -0.35 18.94
N GLY A 166 2.56 -0.73 19.40
CA GLY A 166 2.76 -1.80 20.39
C GLY A 166 2.88 -3.20 19.79
N ALA A 167 2.62 -3.40 18.49
CA ALA A 167 2.94 -4.65 17.82
C ALA A 167 4.44 -4.70 17.45
N ILE A 168 5.04 -5.88 17.62
CA ILE A 168 6.42 -6.11 17.20
C ILE A 168 6.37 -6.64 15.77
N LEU A 169 7.05 -5.96 14.85
CA LEU A 169 7.23 -6.42 13.49
C LEU A 169 8.63 -7.03 13.34
N SER A 170 8.68 -8.26 12.85
CA SER A 170 9.93 -8.92 12.50
C SER A 170 10.57 -8.26 11.28
N ARG A 171 11.83 -8.62 11.00
CA ARG A 171 12.51 -8.21 9.78
C ARG A 171 11.71 -8.59 8.53
N SER A 172 11.27 -9.85 8.44
CA SER A 172 10.48 -10.35 7.31
C SER A 172 9.13 -9.66 7.17
N ASP A 173 8.50 -9.23 8.30
CA ASP A 173 7.27 -8.45 8.25
C ASP A 173 7.52 -7.07 7.64
N LEU A 174 8.59 -6.38 8.04
CA LEU A 174 8.95 -5.08 7.49
C LEU A 174 9.36 -5.19 6.02
N GLU A 175 10.17 -6.18 5.66
CA GLU A 175 10.53 -6.42 4.25
C GLU A 175 9.29 -6.58 3.37
N ARG A 176 8.28 -7.36 3.78
CA ARG A 176 7.01 -7.51 3.06
C ARG A 176 6.23 -6.19 2.88
N HIS A 177 6.38 -5.23 3.79
CA HIS A 177 5.72 -3.92 3.69
C HIS A 177 6.48 -2.92 2.80
N ILE A 178 7.77 -3.15 2.58
CA ILE A 178 8.68 -2.23 1.88
C ILE A 178 8.94 -2.66 0.45
N TYR A 179 9.02 -3.98 0.23
CA TYR A 179 9.41 -4.58 -1.05
C TYR A 179 8.27 -5.39 -1.65
N GLY A 180 8.06 -5.25 -2.96
CA GLY A 180 7.20 -6.11 -3.76
C GLY A 180 7.91 -7.39 -4.20
N TRP A 181 7.21 -8.21 -4.96
CA TRP A 181 7.81 -9.40 -5.57
C TRP A 181 8.96 -9.01 -6.50
N ASN A 182 9.97 -9.89 -6.57
CA ASN A 182 11.15 -9.72 -7.42
C ASN A 182 12.03 -8.50 -7.13
N GLU A 183 11.86 -7.83 -5.99
CA GLU A 183 12.83 -6.84 -5.54
C GLU A 183 13.95 -7.53 -4.74
N GLU A 184 15.20 -7.29 -5.14
CA GLU A 184 16.36 -7.74 -4.37
C GLU A 184 16.46 -6.95 -3.06
N VAL A 185 16.50 -7.66 -1.95
CA VAL A 185 16.59 -7.08 -0.61
C VAL A 185 18.00 -7.33 -0.07
N GLU A 186 18.75 -6.26 0.15
CA GLU A 186 20.04 -6.37 0.84
C GLU A 186 19.85 -6.88 2.26
N SER A 187 20.75 -7.75 2.70
CA SER A 187 20.62 -8.45 3.98
C SER A 187 20.52 -7.57 5.23
N ASN A 188 20.84 -6.29 5.15
CA ASN A 188 20.81 -5.31 6.25
C ASN A 188 19.93 -4.08 5.95
N ALA A 189 19.07 -4.14 4.92
CA ALA A 189 18.30 -2.99 4.46
C ALA A 189 17.34 -2.45 5.53
N VAL A 190 16.65 -3.33 6.26
CA VAL A 190 15.73 -2.92 7.33
C VAL A 190 16.48 -2.25 8.47
N GLU A 191 17.59 -2.82 8.92
CA GLU A 191 18.44 -2.28 9.97
C GLU A 191 18.95 -0.90 9.61
N PHE A 192 19.39 -0.72 8.36
CA PHE A 192 19.83 0.57 7.84
C PHE A 192 18.68 1.60 7.87
N LEU A 193 17.50 1.24 7.40
CA LEU A 193 16.32 2.12 7.43
C LEU A 193 15.93 2.51 8.86
N ILE A 194 15.91 1.55 9.79
CA ILE A 194 15.65 1.82 11.20
C ILE A 194 16.72 2.78 11.79
N HIS A 195 17.98 2.57 11.45
CA HIS A 195 19.06 3.45 11.89
C HIS A 195 18.88 4.88 11.37
N THR A 196 18.56 5.04 10.09
CA THR A 196 18.37 6.37 9.49
C THR A 196 17.13 7.09 10.03
N ILE A 197 16.02 6.38 10.25
CA ILE A 197 14.83 6.93 10.90
C ILE A 197 15.17 7.41 12.31
N ARG A 198 15.88 6.61 13.10
CA ARG A 198 16.33 7.00 14.46
C ARG A 198 17.27 8.20 14.46
N LYS A 199 18.13 8.32 13.46
CA LYS A 199 19.00 9.48 13.30
C LYS A 199 18.21 10.75 13.02
N LYS A 200 17.09 10.66 12.30
CA LYS A 200 16.22 11.79 11.95
C LYS A 200 15.26 12.16 13.08
N LEU A 201 14.63 11.18 13.71
CA LEU A 201 13.57 11.39 14.69
C LEU A 201 14.03 11.24 16.15
N GLY A 202 15.16 10.60 16.37
CA GLY A 202 15.66 10.26 17.70
C GLY A 202 15.61 8.76 17.99
N ALA A 203 16.51 8.29 18.85
CA ALA A 203 16.71 6.86 19.12
C ALA A 203 15.46 6.18 19.74
N LEU A 204 14.63 6.94 20.44
CA LEU A 204 13.44 6.43 21.12
C LEU A 204 12.18 6.36 20.23
N ALA A 205 12.25 6.88 18.98
CA ALA A 205 11.10 6.84 18.06
C ALA A 205 10.70 5.41 17.68
N ILE A 206 11.67 4.50 17.57
CA ILE A 206 11.46 3.08 17.28
C ILE A 206 12.23 2.26 18.32
N ARG A 207 11.58 1.32 18.99
CA ARG A 207 12.19 0.42 19.96
C ARG A 207 12.63 -0.88 19.28
N ASN A 208 13.83 -1.36 19.62
CA ASN A 208 14.30 -2.69 19.25
C ASN A 208 13.88 -3.71 20.32
N VAL A 209 13.27 -4.79 19.91
CA VAL A 209 13.00 -5.96 20.74
C VAL A 209 13.99 -7.05 20.34
N ARG A 210 15.03 -7.20 21.15
CA ARG A 210 16.20 -8.04 20.84
C ARG A 210 15.79 -9.45 20.40
N GLY A 211 16.27 -9.86 19.24
CA GLY A 211 16.01 -11.21 18.66
C GLY A 211 14.61 -11.39 18.08
N VAL A 212 13.72 -10.36 18.11
CA VAL A 212 12.34 -10.45 17.62
C VAL A 212 12.06 -9.44 16.51
N GLY A 213 12.40 -8.16 16.68
CA GLY A 213 12.10 -7.13 15.70
C GLY A 213 12.04 -5.72 16.28
N TRP A 214 11.18 -4.90 15.72
CA TRP A 214 11.03 -3.49 16.08
C TRP A 214 9.57 -3.13 16.33
N MET A 215 9.36 -2.06 17.08
CA MET A 215 8.03 -1.54 17.39
C MET A 215 8.11 -0.03 17.68
N VAL A 216 6.98 0.64 17.53
CA VAL A 216 6.70 1.91 18.20
C VAL A 216 5.87 1.63 19.45
N ASP A 217 6.05 2.42 20.52
CA ASP A 217 5.30 2.22 21.76
C ASP A 217 3.79 2.44 21.53
N ARG A 218 2.98 1.92 22.45
CA ARG A 218 1.56 2.28 22.52
C ARG A 218 1.40 3.74 22.94
N PRO A 219 0.26 4.37 22.60
CA PRO A 219 -0.05 5.71 23.11
C PRO A 219 0.01 5.83 24.61
#